data_2e6f9280ab026e37cfa92dc8fe80b3a0
#
_entry.id   2e6f9280ab026e37cfa92dc8fe80b3a0
#
_cell.length_a   1.000
_cell.length_b   1.000
_cell.length_c   1.000
_cell.angle_alpha   90.00
_cell.angle_beta   90.00
_cell.angle_gamma   90.00
#
_symmetry.space_group_name_H-M   'P 1'
#
loop_
_entity.id
_entity.type
_entity.pdbx_description
1 polymer ?
#
loop_
_entity_poly.entity_id
_entity_poly.type
_entity_poly.pdbx_seq_one_letter_code
_entity_poly.pdbx_strand_id
1 'polypeptide(L)'
;MKRTWILGTFLAALGWLGTSCGKGPDTARLDASNAHLATNGTVEVTARLVEVPEGAIFKRDLYDYATILKYQVLKVHRGTVEGDTLYVGHYNPWKPRAEAADKRAPNIGGKLRQFQAGQSHHMALEVPIEDHFMGGIVNKYFGQTTNTLYWAVWTDLE
;
A
#
# COMPACT_ATOMS: atom_id res chain seq x y z
N MET A 1 34.25 -39.89 65.78
CA MET A 1 35.25 -40.79 65.12
C MET A 1 34.91 -40.85 63.64
N LYS A 2 35.91 -40.67 62.80
CA LYS A 2 35.99 -40.93 61.32
C LYS A 2 35.30 -39.91 60.38
N ARG A 3 36.17 -39.15 59.85
CA ARG A 3 36.40 -38.51 58.57
C ARG A 3 35.94 -39.36 57.37
N THR A 4 35.36 -38.75 56.35
CA THR A 4 35.76 -39.03 54.95
C THR A 4 35.42 -37.82 54.06
N TRP A 5 36.40 -37.35 53.32
CA TRP A 5 36.36 -36.38 52.24
C TRP A 5 36.00 -37.08 50.95
N ILE A 6 35.18 -36.48 50.12
CA ILE A 6 35.19 -36.75 48.68
C ILE A 6 35.11 -35.43 47.94
N LEU A 7 36.16 -35.16 47.18
CA LEU A 7 36.24 -34.22 46.08
C LEU A 7 35.33 -34.68 44.96
N GLY A 8 34.72 -33.81 44.22
CA GLY A 8 34.03 -34.13 43.00
C GLY A 8 33.64 -32.91 42.17
N THR A 9 34.56 -32.43 41.43
CA THR A 9 34.52 -31.95 40.02
C THR A 9 33.45 -30.92 39.62
N PHE A 10 33.93 -29.71 39.37
CA PHE A 10 33.31 -28.69 38.55
C PHE A 10 33.15 -29.19 37.10
N LEU A 11 31.94 -29.10 36.56
CA LEU A 11 31.70 -29.09 35.12
C LEU A 11 31.02 -27.80 34.75
N ALA A 12 31.77 -26.88 34.15
CA ALA A 12 31.26 -25.71 33.52
C ALA A 12 30.60 -26.08 32.22
N ALA A 13 29.25 -25.98 32.14
CA ALA A 13 28.53 -26.03 30.90
C ALA A 13 28.35 -24.60 30.36
N LEU A 14 29.14 -24.22 29.35
CA LEU A 14 28.89 -23.03 28.53
C LEU A 14 27.60 -23.25 27.73
N GLY A 15 26.53 -22.62 28.16
CA GLY A 15 25.30 -22.51 27.38
C GLY A 15 25.47 -21.45 26.30
N TRP A 16 25.49 -21.86 25.05
CA TRP A 16 25.36 -20.99 23.90
C TRP A 16 23.92 -20.48 23.82
N LEU A 17 23.72 -19.21 24.14
CA LEU A 17 22.50 -18.49 23.81
C LEU A 17 22.61 -18.01 22.35
N GLY A 18 22.21 -18.86 21.42
CA GLY A 18 21.95 -18.49 20.04
C GLY A 18 20.60 -17.80 19.93
N THR A 19 20.55 -16.46 20.07
CA THR A 19 19.41 -15.67 19.65
C THR A 19 19.40 -15.59 18.12
N SER A 20 18.83 -16.58 17.48
CA SER A 20 18.47 -16.50 16.06
C SER A 20 17.17 -15.72 15.93
N CYS A 21 17.26 -14.40 15.78
CA CYS A 21 16.19 -13.60 15.18
C CYS A 21 16.18 -13.93 13.68
N GLY A 22 15.54 -15.03 13.32
CA GLY A 22 15.20 -15.34 11.95
C GLY A 22 14.13 -14.37 11.46
N LYS A 23 14.52 -13.23 10.87
CA LYS A 23 13.63 -12.51 9.97
C LYS A 23 13.32 -13.45 8.80
N GLY A 24 12.08 -13.90 8.71
CA GLY A 24 11.65 -14.78 7.62
C GLY A 24 11.92 -14.13 6.25
N PRO A 25 12.29 -14.91 5.23
CA PRO A 25 12.65 -14.38 3.91
C PRO A 25 11.53 -13.62 3.20
N ASP A 26 10.28 -13.79 3.62
CA ASP A 26 9.12 -13.22 2.94
C ASP A 26 8.86 -11.73 3.25
N THR A 27 9.17 -11.26 4.46
CA THR A 27 8.99 -9.84 4.81
C THR A 27 10.01 -8.94 4.12
N ALA A 28 11.26 -9.40 4.00
CA ALA A 28 12.31 -8.63 3.32
C ALA A 28 12.06 -8.52 1.81
N ARG A 29 11.44 -9.53 1.19
CA ARG A 29 11.11 -9.54 -0.24
C ARG A 29 9.95 -8.59 -0.57
N LEU A 30 8.95 -8.51 0.30
CA LEU A 30 7.83 -7.58 0.17
C LEU A 30 8.28 -6.12 0.37
N ASP A 31 9.16 -5.87 1.32
CA ASP A 31 9.69 -4.52 1.57
C ASP A 31 10.57 -4.03 0.41
N ALA A 32 11.37 -4.90 -0.21
CA ALA A 32 12.21 -4.53 -1.36
C ALA A 32 11.40 -4.25 -2.62
N SER A 33 10.30 -4.99 -2.88
CA SER A 33 9.42 -4.74 -4.02
C SER A 33 8.64 -3.44 -3.87
N ASN A 34 8.23 -3.10 -2.65
CA ASN A 34 7.49 -1.87 -2.36
C ASN A 34 8.41 -0.63 -2.30
N ALA A 35 9.68 -0.77 -1.93
CA ALA A 35 10.63 0.34 -1.89
C ALA A 35 10.85 0.96 -3.29
N HIS A 36 10.82 0.14 -4.34
CA HIS A 36 10.89 0.64 -5.72
C HIS A 36 9.65 1.46 -6.09
N LEU A 37 8.46 1.00 -5.70
CA LEU A 37 7.20 1.69 -5.99
C LEU A 37 7.08 3.00 -5.21
N ALA A 38 7.59 3.07 -4.00
CA ALA A 38 7.54 4.27 -3.16
C ALA A 38 8.31 5.47 -3.74
N THR A 39 9.25 5.25 -4.68
CA THR A 39 9.97 6.32 -5.39
C THR A 39 9.29 6.75 -6.69
N ASN A 40 8.30 5.99 -7.17
CA ASN A 40 7.54 6.30 -8.37
C ASN A 40 6.46 7.34 -8.08
N GLY A 41 5.96 7.94 -9.16
CA GLY A 41 4.94 8.98 -9.10
C GLY A 41 5.55 10.39 -8.97
N THR A 42 4.86 11.35 -9.54
CA THR A 42 5.24 12.78 -9.55
C THR A 42 4.65 13.54 -8.38
N VAL A 43 3.59 13.02 -7.78
CA VAL A 43 2.87 13.60 -6.66
C VAL A 43 2.79 12.59 -5.50
N GLU A 44 3.02 13.06 -4.28
CA GLU A 44 2.90 12.25 -3.08
C GLU A 44 2.10 13.02 -2.02
N VAL A 45 1.04 12.40 -1.53
CA VAL A 45 0.07 13.04 -0.65
C VAL A 45 -0.39 12.11 0.48
N THR A 46 -0.78 12.72 1.61
CA THR A 46 -1.73 12.13 2.55
C THR A 46 -3.10 12.75 2.28
N ALA A 47 -4.10 11.93 2.02
CA ALA A 47 -5.44 12.38 1.72
C ALA A 47 -6.50 11.46 2.35
N ARG A 48 -7.62 12.06 2.79
CA ARG A 48 -8.74 11.31 3.37
C ARG A 48 -9.69 10.86 2.26
N LEU A 49 -10.00 9.59 2.22
CA LEU A 49 -11.02 9.04 1.32
C LEU A 49 -12.41 9.55 1.74
N VAL A 50 -13.04 10.32 0.88
CA VAL A 50 -14.36 10.92 1.16
C VAL A 50 -15.47 9.91 1.00
N GLU A 51 -15.43 9.15 -0.10
CA GLU A 51 -16.44 8.13 -0.39
C GLU A 51 -15.86 7.00 -1.25
N VAL A 52 -16.42 5.83 -1.06
CA VAL A 52 -16.27 4.69 -1.98
C VAL A 52 -17.59 4.61 -2.76
N PRO A 53 -17.56 4.71 -4.09
CA PRO A 53 -18.79 4.61 -4.88
C PRO A 53 -19.47 3.27 -4.65
N GLU A 54 -20.78 3.28 -4.44
CA GLU A 54 -21.58 2.08 -4.28
C GLU A 54 -22.07 1.54 -5.62
N GLY A 55 -22.24 0.22 -5.75
CA GLY A 55 -22.83 -0.41 -6.91
C GLY A 55 -22.38 -1.84 -7.14
N ALA A 56 -23.07 -2.52 -8.06
CA ALA A 56 -22.78 -3.92 -8.43
C ALA A 56 -21.37 -4.11 -9.00
N ILE A 57 -20.79 -3.06 -9.57
CA ILE A 57 -19.46 -3.06 -10.17
C ILE A 57 -18.38 -3.29 -9.10
N PHE A 58 -18.54 -2.72 -7.89
CA PHE A 58 -17.58 -2.84 -6.80
C PHE A 58 -17.59 -4.20 -6.06
N LYS A 59 -18.55 -5.04 -6.35
CA LYS A 59 -18.68 -6.36 -5.70
C LYS A 59 -18.14 -7.50 -6.57
N ARG A 60 -17.60 -7.19 -7.75
CA ARG A 60 -17.20 -8.20 -8.72
C ARG A 60 -15.73 -8.08 -9.07
N ASP A 61 -14.97 -9.03 -8.61
CA ASP A 61 -13.60 -9.32 -9.02
C ASP A 61 -13.50 -9.93 -10.43
N LEU A 62 -14.59 -9.90 -11.19
CA LEU A 62 -14.70 -10.49 -12.54
C LEU A 62 -14.02 -9.66 -13.64
N TYR A 63 -13.78 -8.38 -13.37
CA TYR A 63 -13.24 -7.45 -14.39
C TYR A 63 -12.12 -6.61 -13.78
N ASP A 64 -11.05 -6.47 -14.55
CA ASP A 64 -9.93 -5.61 -14.20
C ASP A 64 -10.17 -4.20 -14.78
N TYR A 65 -10.39 -3.22 -13.91
CA TYR A 65 -10.62 -1.81 -14.27
C TYR A 65 -10.14 -0.87 -13.17
N ALA A 66 -9.99 0.40 -13.52
CA ALA A 66 -9.76 1.47 -12.55
C ALA A 66 -11.09 2.05 -12.06
N THR A 67 -11.10 2.54 -10.84
CA THR A 67 -12.22 3.29 -10.29
C THR A 67 -11.73 4.61 -9.73
N ILE A 68 -12.42 5.69 -10.07
CA ILE A 68 -12.13 7.01 -9.53
C ILE A 68 -12.74 7.13 -8.14
N LEU A 69 -11.87 7.37 -7.14
CA LEU A 69 -12.24 7.67 -5.77
C LEU A 69 -11.99 9.15 -5.47
N LYS A 70 -12.85 9.75 -4.63
CA LYS A 70 -12.75 11.15 -4.22
C LYS A 70 -12.04 11.26 -2.88
N TYR A 71 -11.06 12.13 -2.82
CA TYR A 71 -10.25 12.38 -1.62
C TYR A 71 -10.24 13.87 -1.26
N GLN A 72 -10.12 14.15 0.03
CA GLN A 72 -9.74 15.44 0.57
C GLN A 72 -8.26 15.43 0.91
N VAL A 73 -7.49 16.36 0.37
CA VAL A 73 -6.06 16.51 0.65
C VAL A 73 -5.87 16.93 2.10
N LEU A 74 -5.01 16.23 2.82
CA LEU A 74 -4.58 16.57 4.18
C LEU A 74 -3.15 17.13 4.17
N LYS A 75 -2.28 16.58 3.33
CA LYS A 75 -0.89 17.00 3.22
C LYS A 75 -0.32 16.64 1.85
N VAL A 76 0.47 17.52 1.29
CA VAL A 76 1.30 17.27 0.10
C VAL A 76 2.73 17.08 0.57
N HIS A 77 3.33 15.93 0.24
CA HIS A 77 4.72 15.59 0.58
C HIS A 77 5.66 15.90 -0.57
N ARG A 78 5.18 15.71 -1.82
CA ARG A 78 5.94 15.94 -3.04
C ARG A 78 5.02 16.34 -4.17
N GLY A 79 5.51 17.17 -5.09
CA GLY A 79 4.75 17.65 -6.25
C GLY A 79 3.76 18.75 -5.90
N THR A 80 2.79 18.95 -6.78
CA THR A 80 1.77 20.00 -6.66
C THR A 80 0.40 19.39 -6.94
N VAL A 81 -0.61 19.82 -6.20
CA VAL A 81 -2.02 19.47 -6.42
C VAL A 81 -2.86 20.74 -6.56
N GLU A 82 -3.93 20.68 -7.34
CA GLU A 82 -4.87 21.78 -7.52
C GLU A 82 -6.02 21.63 -6.53
N GLY A 83 -6.13 22.60 -5.62
CA GLY A 83 -7.20 22.62 -4.61
C GLY A 83 -7.02 21.61 -3.49
N ASP A 84 -8.11 21.33 -2.78
CA ASP A 84 -8.18 20.45 -1.62
C ASP A 84 -8.84 19.09 -1.90
N THR A 85 -9.31 18.90 -3.13
CA THR A 85 -10.03 17.71 -3.55
C THR A 85 -9.32 17.02 -4.70
N LEU A 86 -9.01 15.74 -4.55
CA LEU A 86 -8.41 14.89 -5.58
C LEU A 86 -9.39 13.83 -6.06
N TYR A 87 -9.31 13.51 -7.34
CA TYR A 87 -9.99 12.40 -8.00
C TYR A 87 -8.93 11.41 -8.46
N VAL A 88 -8.86 10.26 -7.81
CA VAL A 88 -7.76 9.32 -7.96
C VAL A 88 -8.27 7.99 -8.48
N GLY A 89 -7.72 7.54 -9.61
CA GLY A 89 -7.97 6.22 -10.17
C GLY A 89 -7.16 5.15 -9.45
N HIS A 90 -7.85 4.18 -8.89
CA HIS A 90 -7.26 3.00 -8.29
C HIS A 90 -7.61 1.76 -9.11
N TYR A 91 -6.58 1.06 -9.58
CA TYR A 91 -6.75 -0.19 -10.30
C TYR A 91 -7.17 -1.31 -9.35
N ASN A 92 -8.20 -2.08 -9.72
CA ASN A 92 -8.71 -3.19 -8.92
C ASN A 92 -8.91 -2.82 -7.43
N PRO A 93 -9.72 -1.78 -7.08
CA PRO A 93 -9.79 -1.29 -5.70
C PRO A 93 -10.41 -2.29 -4.72
N TRP A 94 -10.98 -3.41 -5.20
CA TRP A 94 -11.48 -4.53 -4.38
C TRP A 94 -10.40 -5.53 -3.97
N LYS A 95 -9.19 -5.44 -4.55
CA LYS A 95 -8.05 -6.28 -4.18
C LYS A 95 -7.13 -5.56 -3.20
N PRO A 96 -6.47 -6.27 -2.28
CA PRO A 96 -5.34 -5.72 -1.53
C PRO A 96 -4.31 -5.10 -2.49
N ARG A 97 -3.69 -3.99 -2.11
CA ARG A 97 -2.74 -3.30 -3.01
C ARG A 97 -1.59 -4.19 -3.47
N ALA A 98 -1.09 -5.07 -2.59
CA ALA A 98 -0.04 -6.02 -2.93
C ALA A 98 -0.45 -7.06 -4.02
N GLU A 99 -1.75 -7.22 -4.25
CA GLU A 99 -2.33 -8.19 -5.20
C GLU A 99 -3.02 -7.52 -6.39
N ALA A 100 -3.10 -6.18 -6.40
CA ALA A 100 -3.83 -5.43 -7.42
C ALA A 100 -3.10 -5.40 -8.78
N ALA A 101 -1.77 -5.45 -8.78
CA ALA A 101 -0.96 -5.41 -9.98
C ALA A 101 -1.14 -6.66 -10.83
N ASP A 102 -1.17 -6.46 -12.14
CA ASP A 102 -1.23 -7.53 -13.14
C ASP A 102 -0.48 -7.11 -14.43
N LYS A 103 -0.68 -7.85 -15.52
CA LYS A 103 -0.03 -7.56 -16.82
C LYS A 103 -0.42 -6.19 -17.40
N ARG A 104 -1.62 -5.69 -17.07
CA ARG A 104 -2.14 -4.41 -17.57
C ARG A 104 -1.60 -3.23 -16.75
N ALA A 105 -1.46 -3.40 -15.45
CA ALA A 105 -0.97 -2.39 -14.53
C ALA A 105 0.07 -3.02 -13.58
N PRO A 106 1.31 -3.26 -14.06
CA PRO A 106 2.32 -4.01 -13.30
C PRO A 106 2.93 -3.21 -12.14
N ASN A 107 2.85 -1.87 -12.18
CA ASN A 107 3.49 -0.97 -11.22
C ASN A 107 2.49 -0.42 -10.19
N ILE A 108 1.63 -1.29 -9.66
CA ILE A 108 0.69 -0.94 -8.59
C ILE A 108 1.15 -1.60 -7.31
N GLY A 109 1.12 -0.86 -6.20
CA GLY A 109 1.56 -1.40 -4.93
C GLY A 109 0.99 -0.71 -3.71
N GLY A 110 1.61 -0.99 -2.57
CA GLY A 110 1.24 -0.51 -1.26
C GLY A 110 0.71 -1.61 -0.35
N LYS A 111 0.45 -1.23 0.91
CA LYS A 111 0.06 -2.15 1.99
C LYS A 111 -1.43 -2.08 2.33
N LEU A 112 -2.17 -1.16 1.69
CA LEU A 112 -3.61 -1.03 1.94
C LEU A 112 -4.33 -2.33 1.52
N ARG A 113 -5.17 -2.86 2.42
CA ARG A 113 -5.93 -4.10 2.16
C ARG A 113 -7.33 -3.84 1.62
N GLN A 114 -7.93 -2.74 2.02
CA GLN A 114 -9.31 -2.41 1.65
C GLN A 114 -9.54 -0.90 1.74
N PHE A 115 -10.26 -0.35 0.78
CA PHE A 115 -10.68 1.04 0.79
C PHE A 115 -11.95 1.22 1.63
N GLN A 116 -11.91 2.15 2.59
CA GLN A 116 -13.06 2.51 3.43
C GLN A 116 -13.16 4.03 3.51
N ALA A 117 -14.36 4.57 3.31
CA ALA A 117 -14.60 6.00 3.45
C ALA A 117 -14.22 6.48 4.88
N GLY A 118 -13.63 7.65 4.96
CA GLY A 118 -13.11 8.25 6.19
C GLY A 118 -11.68 7.89 6.54
N GLN A 119 -11.09 6.86 5.95
CA GLN A 119 -9.68 6.53 6.15
C GLN A 119 -8.76 7.54 5.48
N SER A 120 -7.60 7.79 6.11
CA SER A 120 -6.51 8.58 5.53
C SER A 120 -5.51 7.63 4.86
N HIS A 121 -5.13 7.97 3.65
CA HIS A 121 -4.19 7.19 2.85
C HIS A 121 -2.98 8.03 2.49
N HIS A 122 -1.80 7.42 2.59
CA HIS A 122 -0.57 7.93 2.03
C HIS A 122 -0.38 7.31 0.64
N MET A 123 -0.23 8.14 -0.40
CA MET A 123 -0.27 7.69 -1.79
C MET A 123 0.80 8.38 -2.63
N ALA A 124 1.37 7.62 -3.58
CA ALA A 124 2.10 8.20 -4.71
C ALA A 124 1.23 8.16 -5.96
N LEU A 125 1.18 9.27 -6.65
CA LEU A 125 0.27 9.52 -7.76
C LEU A 125 1.05 9.97 -9.01
N GLU A 126 0.49 9.66 -10.16
CA GLU A 126 0.89 10.17 -11.46
C GLU A 126 -0.27 10.92 -12.12
N VAL A 127 0.03 11.85 -13.00
CA VAL A 127 -0.96 12.74 -13.62
C VAL A 127 -0.53 13.16 -15.02
N PRO A 128 -1.47 13.26 -15.96
CA PRO A 128 -2.87 12.83 -15.89
C PRO A 128 -3.03 11.31 -15.97
N ILE A 129 -4.18 10.77 -15.56
CA ILE A 129 -4.43 9.32 -15.57
C ILE A 129 -4.30 8.71 -16.97
N GLU A 130 -4.64 9.47 -18.00
CA GLU A 130 -4.64 9.05 -19.40
C GLU A 130 -3.25 8.70 -19.93
N ASP A 131 -2.20 9.26 -19.35
CA ASP A 131 -0.81 8.97 -19.72
C ASP A 131 -0.30 7.66 -19.08
N HIS A 132 -1.01 7.15 -18.07
CA HIS A 132 -0.57 6.02 -17.26
C HIS A 132 -1.49 4.80 -17.35
N PHE A 133 -2.76 5.01 -17.69
CA PHE A 133 -3.73 3.92 -17.75
C PHE A 133 -4.73 4.07 -18.91
N MET A 134 -4.65 3.15 -19.86
CA MET A 134 -5.48 3.09 -21.08
C MET A 134 -6.59 2.04 -21.00
N GLY A 135 -6.92 1.52 -19.82
CA GLY A 135 -7.96 0.50 -19.61
C GLY A 135 -9.34 1.09 -19.33
N GLY A 136 -10.26 0.22 -18.91
CA GLY A 136 -11.60 0.64 -18.49
C GLY A 136 -11.55 1.45 -17.18
N ILE A 137 -12.21 2.60 -17.16
CA ILE A 137 -12.30 3.49 -16.00
C ILE A 137 -13.76 3.66 -15.61
N VAL A 138 -14.07 3.37 -14.35
CA VAL A 138 -15.36 3.67 -13.72
C VAL A 138 -15.25 5.01 -13.03
N ASN A 139 -15.92 6.03 -13.55
CA ASN A 139 -15.89 7.38 -13.04
C ASN A 139 -17.31 7.92 -12.81
N LYS A 140 -17.78 7.89 -11.56
CA LYS A 140 -19.10 8.45 -11.20
C LYS A 140 -19.13 9.99 -11.23
N TYR A 141 -17.96 10.62 -11.27
CA TYR A 141 -17.82 12.10 -11.30
C TYR A 141 -17.68 12.64 -12.72
N PHE A 142 -17.75 11.77 -13.74
CA PHE A 142 -17.64 12.19 -15.13
C PHE A 142 -18.67 13.27 -15.46
N GLY A 143 -18.21 14.39 -16.04
CA GLY A 143 -19.04 15.54 -16.34
C GLY A 143 -19.46 16.41 -15.14
N GLN A 144 -19.09 16.00 -13.91
CA GLN A 144 -19.38 16.78 -12.69
C GLN A 144 -18.18 17.58 -12.19
N THR A 145 -17.00 17.27 -12.67
CA THR A 145 -15.77 17.96 -12.33
C THR A 145 -14.91 18.17 -13.57
N THR A 146 -14.18 19.27 -13.58
CA THR A 146 -13.10 19.58 -14.54
C THR A 146 -11.73 19.28 -13.96
N ASN A 147 -11.66 18.76 -12.71
CA ASN A 147 -10.41 18.49 -12.04
C ASN A 147 -9.65 17.38 -12.76
N THR A 148 -8.34 17.53 -12.75
CA THR A 148 -7.42 16.51 -13.26
C THR A 148 -7.61 15.18 -12.53
N LEU A 149 -7.60 14.08 -13.28
CA LEU A 149 -7.65 12.73 -12.73
C LEU A 149 -6.24 12.21 -12.50
N TYR A 150 -5.98 11.74 -11.30
CA TYR A 150 -4.71 11.16 -10.88
C TYR A 150 -4.75 9.63 -11.00
N TRP A 151 -3.59 9.03 -11.22
CA TRP A 151 -3.37 7.58 -11.18
C TRP A 151 -2.62 7.18 -9.92
N ALA A 152 -3.15 6.27 -9.12
CA ALA A 152 -2.47 5.79 -7.92
C ALA A 152 -1.45 4.70 -8.27
N VAL A 153 -0.17 4.98 -8.00
CA VAL A 153 0.93 4.03 -8.15
C VAL A 153 1.02 3.14 -6.92
N TRP A 154 1.04 3.72 -5.72
CA TRP A 154 0.90 2.95 -4.50
C TRP A 154 0.03 3.66 -3.46
N THR A 155 -0.51 2.87 -2.53
CA THR A 155 -1.40 3.36 -1.48
C THR A 155 -1.20 2.57 -0.20
N ASP A 156 -0.91 3.30 0.88
CA ASP A 156 -0.81 2.78 2.23
C ASP A 156 -1.88 3.43 3.13
N LEU A 157 -2.22 2.78 4.23
CA LEU A 157 -2.98 3.39 5.31
C LEU A 157 -2.02 4.31 6.10
N GLU A 158 -2.49 5.55 6.40
CA GLU A 158 -1.76 6.50 7.26
C GLU A 158 -1.89 6.10 8.72
#